data_122ced80f84b7521ed02f3b880f0fcab
#
_entry.id   122ced80f84b7521ed02f3b880f0fcab
#
_cell.length_a   1.000
_cell.length_b   1.000
_cell.length_c   1.000
_cell.angle_alpha   90.00
_cell.angle_beta   90.00
_cell.angle_gamma   90.00
#
_symmetry.space_group_name_H-M   'P 1'
#
loop_
_entity.id
_entity.type
_entity.pdbx_description
1 polymer ?
#
loop_
_entity_poly.entity_id
_entity_poly.type
_entity_poly.pdbx_seq_one_letter_code
_entity_poly.pdbx_strand_id
1 'polypeptide(L)'
;MMKRMIAVDEEKCIHCGMCLRDCVASCLEFDDQKIPRYIKDGEKMCLACQHCLAVCPTGAFSFGGLDPAASDPVTTVDSAAMLGLIQSRRSIRQYKEDDVPAEKIEKLKDMLAYPPTGVNAPSLRFSIIATRQKMDELR
;
A
#
# COMPACT_ATOMS: atom_id res chain seq x y z
N MET A 1 15.42 2.94 -2.73
CA MET A 1 15.13 2.44 -1.38
C MET A 1 14.47 3.57 -0.61
N MET A 2 13.28 3.36 -0.07
CA MET A 2 12.54 4.40 0.66
C MET A 2 13.31 4.77 1.95
N LYS A 3 13.46 6.07 2.23
CA LYS A 3 14.06 6.52 3.48
C LYS A 3 13.12 6.15 4.64
N ARG A 4 13.68 5.55 5.70
CA ARG A 4 12.93 5.19 6.92
C ARG A 4 12.78 6.38 7.86
N MET A 5 12.55 7.55 7.30
CA MET A 5 12.35 8.80 8.05
C MET A 5 10.89 8.93 8.45
N ILE A 6 10.65 9.19 9.73
CA ILE A 6 9.34 9.58 10.22
C ILE A 6 9.36 11.08 10.54
N ALA A 7 8.20 11.72 10.39
CA ALA A 7 7.95 13.05 10.90
C ALA A 7 6.52 13.10 11.46
N VAL A 8 6.34 13.84 12.52
CA VAL A 8 5.04 14.00 13.18
C VAL A 8 4.73 15.50 13.28
N ASP A 9 3.57 15.87 12.78
CA ASP A 9 3.01 17.21 12.95
C ASP A 9 2.42 17.29 14.37
N GLU A 10 3.11 17.99 15.26
CA GLU A 10 2.77 18.06 16.67
C GLU A 10 1.44 18.77 16.91
N GLU A 11 1.06 19.73 16.04
CA GLU A 11 -0.20 20.45 16.16
C GLU A 11 -1.40 19.55 15.81
N LYS A 12 -1.20 18.59 14.89
CA LYS A 12 -2.23 17.61 14.51
C LYS A 12 -2.25 16.36 15.38
N CYS A 13 -1.16 16.09 16.10
CA CYS A 13 -1.03 14.88 16.89
C CYS A 13 -1.92 14.92 18.13
N ILE A 14 -2.89 14.01 18.21
CA ILE A 14 -3.78 13.85 19.37
C ILE A 14 -3.29 12.83 20.39
N HIS A 15 -2.06 12.39 20.29
CA HIS A 15 -1.39 11.47 21.24
C HIS A 15 -2.11 10.13 21.46
N CYS A 16 -2.90 9.66 20.48
CA CYS A 16 -3.75 8.47 20.61
C CYS A 16 -2.98 7.15 20.64
N GLY A 17 -1.72 7.11 20.20
CA GLY A 17 -0.86 5.93 20.20
C GLY A 17 -1.21 4.89 19.16
N MET A 18 -2.10 5.16 18.20
CA MET A 18 -2.45 4.21 17.14
C MET A 18 -1.22 3.75 16.36
N CYS A 19 -0.34 4.68 15.98
CA CYS A 19 0.88 4.41 15.25
C CYS A 19 1.86 3.49 16.02
N LEU A 20 1.89 3.57 17.35
CA LEU A 20 2.70 2.69 18.18
C LEU A 20 2.11 1.29 18.27
N ARG A 21 0.78 1.20 18.49
CA ARG A 21 0.07 -0.09 18.63
C ARG A 21 0.06 -0.91 17.35
N ASP A 22 -0.02 -0.23 16.21
CA ASP A 22 -0.06 -0.87 14.89
C ASP A 22 1.34 -1.14 14.31
N CYS A 23 2.39 -0.72 15.01
CA CYS A 23 3.76 -0.94 14.53
C CYS A 23 4.19 -2.40 14.72
N VAL A 24 4.16 -3.17 13.64
CA VAL A 24 4.54 -4.60 13.63
C VAL A 24 5.96 -4.85 14.13
N ALA A 25 6.87 -3.91 13.88
CA ALA A 25 8.26 -3.99 14.34
C ALA A 25 8.47 -3.46 15.76
N SER A 26 7.44 -2.90 16.41
CA SER A 26 7.50 -2.28 17.73
C SER A 26 8.68 -1.28 17.88
N CYS A 27 8.95 -0.55 16.80
CA CYS A 27 10.11 0.35 16.71
C CYS A 27 9.80 1.81 17.08
N LEU A 28 8.60 2.07 17.61
CA LEU A 28 8.14 3.40 18.00
C LEU A 28 7.84 3.47 19.51
N GLU A 29 8.13 4.61 20.09
CA GLU A 29 7.79 4.96 21.47
C GLU A 29 7.27 6.41 21.53
N PHE A 30 6.70 6.81 22.64
CA PHE A 30 6.44 8.20 22.94
C PHE A 30 7.67 8.85 23.57
N ASP A 31 7.96 10.09 23.20
CA ASP A 31 8.86 10.95 23.95
C ASP A 31 8.17 11.57 25.17
N ASP A 32 8.87 12.47 25.86
CA ASP A 32 8.39 13.13 27.09
C ASP A 32 7.14 14.01 26.83
N GLN A 33 6.93 14.45 25.58
CA GLN A 33 5.79 15.25 25.15
C GLN A 33 4.66 14.39 24.54
N LYS A 34 4.81 13.06 24.62
CA LYS A 34 3.91 12.07 23.98
C LYS A 34 3.85 12.18 22.45
N ILE A 35 4.93 12.63 21.83
CA ILE A 35 5.08 12.61 20.38
C ILE A 35 5.75 11.29 19.97
N PRO A 36 5.22 10.58 18.94
CA PRO A 36 5.81 9.35 18.46
C PRO A 36 7.21 9.57 17.88
N ARG A 37 8.17 8.77 18.32
CA ARG A 37 9.54 8.74 17.78
C ARG A 37 10.04 7.31 17.66
N TYR A 38 11.17 7.12 17.01
CA TYR A 38 11.86 5.82 17.05
C TYR A 38 12.45 5.55 18.44
N ILE A 39 12.36 4.31 18.89
CA ILE A 39 13.21 3.79 19.98
C ILE A 39 14.68 3.82 19.55
N LYS A 40 15.61 3.57 20.46
CA LYS A 40 17.02 3.42 20.11
C LYS A 40 17.19 2.34 19.03
N ASP A 41 17.84 2.67 17.92
CA ASP A 41 18.00 1.83 16.71
C ASP A 41 16.69 1.45 16.00
N GLY A 42 15.56 2.04 16.35
CA GLY A 42 14.25 1.75 15.77
C GLY A 42 14.16 1.96 14.27
N GLU A 43 14.90 2.93 13.73
CA GLU A 43 14.98 3.14 12.28
C GLU A 43 15.51 1.89 11.54
N LYS A 44 16.48 1.17 12.14
CA LYS A 44 17.03 -0.06 11.56
C LYS A 44 16.04 -1.21 11.60
N MET A 45 15.20 -1.25 12.65
CA MET A 45 14.15 -2.26 12.83
C MET A 45 12.93 -2.01 11.95
N CYS A 46 12.72 -0.78 11.52
CA CYS A 46 11.55 -0.38 10.76
C CYS A 46 11.45 -1.16 9.43
N LEU A 47 10.29 -1.77 9.17
CA LEU A 47 10.00 -2.55 7.98
C LEU A 47 9.58 -1.69 6.77
N ALA A 48 9.48 -0.36 6.95
CA ALA A 48 8.98 0.57 5.95
C ALA A 48 7.57 0.23 5.45
N CYS A 49 6.74 -0.38 6.28
CA CYS A 49 5.38 -0.84 5.93
C CYS A 49 4.34 0.29 5.85
N GLN A 50 4.66 1.50 6.34
CA GLN A 50 3.82 2.70 6.30
C GLN A 50 2.51 2.61 7.12
N HIS A 51 2.29 1.58 7.93
CA HIS A 51 1.07 1.47 8.75
C HIS A 51 0.88 2.65 9.68
N CYS A 52 1.96 3.16 10.29
CA CYS A 52 1.92 4.33 11.16
C CYS A 52 1.35 5.59 10.49
N LEU A 53 1.63 5.78 9.19
CA LEU A 53 1.02 6.84 8.37
C LEU A 53 -0.46 6.54 8.13
N ALA A 54 -0.78 5.31 7.68
CA ALA A 54 -2.12 4.94 7.26
C ALA A 54 -3.15 4.93 8.40
N VAL A 55 -2.73 4.56 9.64
CA VAL A 55 -3.65 4.49 10.80
C VAL A 55 -3.81 5.81 11.53
N CYS A 56 -3.06 6.85 11.16
CA CYS A 56 -3.13 8.14 11.86
C CYS A 56 -4.45 8.86 11.56
N PRO A 57 -5.37 9.01 12.54
CA PRO A 57 -6.71 9.53 12.26
C PRO A 57 -6.72 11.03 11.91
N THR A 58 -5.65 11.76 12.28
CA THR A 58 -5.54 13.19 12.01
C THR A 58 -4.55 13.50 10.88
N GLY A 59 -3.91 12.49 10.29
CA GLY A 59 -2.87 12.70 9.31
C GLY A 59 -1.62 13.41 9.85
N ALA A 60 -1.40 13.32 11.17
CA ALA A 60 -0.22 13.93 11.81
C ALA A 60 1.08 13.19 11.49
N PHE A 61 1.03 11.89 11.20
CA PHE A 61 2.19 11.03 11.01
C PHE A 61 2.55 10.90 9.53
N SER A 62 3.76 11.26 9.17
CA SER A 62 4.31 11.06 7.83
C SER A 62 5.49 10.09 7.83
N PHE A 63 5.72 9.40 6.73
CA PHE A 63 6.76 8.40 6.57
C PHE A 63 7.45 8.54 5.21
N GLY A 64 8.77 8.57 5.21
CA GLY A 64 9.57 8.58 3.98
C GLY A 64 9.37 9.84 3.11
N GLY A 65 8.82 10.91 3.67
CA GLY A 65 8.46 12.13 2.96
C GLY A 65 7.09 12.08 2.27
N LEU A 66 6.31 11.01 2.52
CA LEU A 66 4.93 10.91 2.03
C LEU A 66 4.02 11.83 2.84
N ASP A 67 3.19 12.59 2.16
CA ASP A 67 2.18 13.44 2.76
C ASP A 67 0.92 12.61 3.03
N PRO A 68 0.46 12.49 4.29
CA PRO A 68 -0.78 11.79 4.60
C PRO A 68 -2.02 12.37 3.88
N ALA A 69 -2.02 13.67 3.62
CA ALA A 69 -3.12 14.34 2.92
C ALA A 69 -3.20 13.97 1.42
N ALA A 70 -2.10 13.48 0.86
CA ALA A 70 -2.03 12.99 -0.52
C ALA A 70 -2.39 11.50 -0.64
N SER A 71 -2.75 10.84 0.47
CA SER A 71 -3.19 9.44 0.44
C SER A 71 -4.55 9.32 -0.24
N ASP A 72 -4.73 8.25 -1.03
CA ASP A 72 -6.02 7.96 -1.64
C ASP A 72 -7.11 7.77 -0.59
N PRO A 73 -8.31 8.31 -0.80
CA PRO A 73 -9.41 8.13 0.14
C PRO A 73 -9.85 6.66 0.18
N VAL A 74 -10.27 6.22 1.35
CA VAL A 74 -10.87 4.88 1.50
C VAL A 74 -12.15 4.81 0.69
N THR A 75 -12.17 3.94 -0.31
CA THR A 75 -13.36 3.68 -1.12
C THR A 75 -14.11 2.49 -0.54
N THR A 76 -15.38 2.67 -0.23
CA THR A 76 -16.27 1.58 0.18
C THR A 76 -16.93 0.98 -1.06
N VAL A 77 -16.88 -0.34 -1.18
CA VAL A 77 -17.62 -1.09 -2.21
C VAL A 77 -18.88 -1.66 -1.58
N ASP A 78 -20.00 -1.53 -2.26
CA ASP A 78 -21.24 -2.17 -1.83
C ASP A 78 -21.06 -3.68 -1.69
N SER A 79 -21.54 -4.23 -0.58
CA SER A 79 -21.36 -5.64 -0.24
C SER A 79 -22.00 -6.59 -1.25
N ALA A 80 -23.18 -6.20 -1.81
CA ALA A 80 -23.87 -7.01 -2.81
C ALA A 80 -23.09 -7.00 -4.14
N ALA A 81 -22.51 -5.87 -4.54
CA ALA A 81 -21.67 -5.78 -5.72
C ALA A 81 -20.40 -6.63 -5.58
N MET A 82 -19.74 -6.60 -4.43
CA MET A 82 -18.58 -7.43 -4.14
C MET A 82 -18.93 -8.92 -4.17
N LEU A 83 -20.01 -9.31 -3.51
CA LEU A 83 -20.50 -10.69 -3.52
C LEU A 83 -20.83 -11.15 -4.94
N GLY A 84 -21.55 -10.33 -5.71
CA GLY A 84 -21.89 -10.59 -7.11
C GLY A 84 -20.65 -10.81 -7.98
N LEU A 85 -19.62 -9.99 -7.80
CA LEU A 85 -18.33 -10.15 -8.48
C LEU A 85 -17.68 -11.51 -8.18
N ILE A 86 -17.63 -11.90 -6.91
CA ILE A 86 -17.05 -13.16 -6.47
C ILE A 86 -17.87 -14.35 -7.02
N GLN A 87 -19.19 -14.29 -6.94
CA GLN A 87 -20.10 -15.36 -7.40
C GLN A 87 -20.10 -15.52 -8.93
N SER A 88 -20.01 -14.42 -9.68
CA SER A 88 -20.01 -14.42 -11.14
C SER A 88 -18.71 -14.87 -11.79
N ARG A 89 -17.63 -14.96 -11.00
CA ARG A 89 -16.32 -15.35 -11.49
C ARG A 89 -16.34 -16.74 -12.15
N ARG A 90 -15.79 -16.84 -13.37
CA ARG A 90 -15.69 -18.08 -14.13
C ARG A 90 -14.29 -18.24 -14.71
N SER A 91 -13.88 -19.48 -14.93
CA SER A 91 -12.69 -19.78 -15.71
C SER A 91 -12.98 -19.54 -17.20
N ILE A 92 -12.28 -18.60 -17.79
CA ILE A 92 -12.35 -18.32 -19.23
C ILE A 92 -11.21 -19.09 -19.88
N ARG A 93 -11.51 -19.89 -20.91
CA ARG A 93 -10.55 -20.73 -21.63
C ARG A 93 -10.51 -20.46 -23.14
N GLN A 94 -11.44 -19.66 -23.62
CA GLN A 94 -11.47 -19.22 -25.02
C GLN A 94 -11.28 -17.72 -25.04
N TYR A 95 -10.26 -17.26 -25.71
CA TYR A 95 -9.87 -15.87 -25.80
C TYR A 95 -10.01 -15.38 -27.23
N LYS A 96 -10.24 -14.10 -27.40
CA LYS A 96 -10.17 -13.43 -28.70
C LYS A 96 -8.73 -13.41 -29.19
N GLU A 97 -8.55 -13.34 -30.49
CA GLU A 97 -7.23 -13.26 -31.12
C GLU A 97 -6.63 -11.82 -31.05
N ASP A 98 -7.41 -10.86 -30.59
CA ASP A 98 -7.01 -9.46 -30.51
C ASP A 98 -6.05 -9.20 -29.34
N ASP A 99 -5.15 -8.24 -29.53
CA ASP A 99 -4.34 -7.72 -28.42
C ASP A 99 -5.21 -6.98 -27.41
N VAL A 100 -4.76 -6.96 -26.14
CA VAL A 100 -5.45 -6.20 -25.09
C VAL A 100 -5.22 -4.70 -25.33
N PRO A 101 -6.28 -3.87 -25.39
CA PRO A 101 -6.13 -2.43 -25.55
C PRO A 101 -5.19 -1.81 -24.54
N ALA A 102 -4.34 -0.88 -25.00
CA ALA A 102 -3.31 -0.25 -24.17
C ALA A 102 -3.89 0.39 -22.90
N GLU A 103 -5.07 1.03 -22.98
CA GLU A 103 -5.75 1.64 -21.83
C GLU A 103 -6.09 0.64 -20.72
N LYS A 104 -6.42 -0.61 -21.08
CA LYS A 104 -6.68 -1.69 -20.13
C LYS A 104 -5.40 -2.18 -19.48
N ILE A 105 -4.30 -2.23 -20.26
CA ILE A 105 -2.98 -2.57 -19.74
C ILE A 105 -2.53 -1.53 -18.72
N GLU A 106 -2.71 -0.22 -19.00
CA GLU A 106 -2.35 0.84 -18.05
C GLU A 106 -3.16 0.73 -16.74
N LYS A 107 -4.48 0.52 -16.81
CA LYS A 107 -5.31 0.29 -15.61
C LYS A 107 -4.84 -0.93 -14.79
N LEU A 108 -4.41 -2.00 -15.45
CA LEU A 108 -3.86 -3.17 -14.76
C LEU A 108 -2.50 -2.84 -14.10
N LYS A 109 -1.67 -2.02 -14.75
CA LYS A 109 -0.41 -1.54 -14.15
C LYS A 109 -0.66 -0.70 -12.90
N ASP A 110 -1.63 0.20 -12.93
CA ASP A 110 -2.00 1.02 -11.78
C ASP A 110 -2.39 0.13 -10.58
N MET A 111 -3.14 -0.96 -10.83
CA MET A 111 -3.50 -1.91 -9.77
C MET A 111 -2.28 -2.63 -9.16
N LEU A 112 -1.17 -2.77 -9.90
CA LEU A 112 0.04 -3.44 -9.42
C LEU A 112 0.81 -2.63 -8.35
N ALA A 113 0.46 -1.37 -8.13
CA ALA A 113 0.98 -0.57 -7.03
C ALA A 113 0.41 -0.99 -5.65
N TYR A 114 -0.74 -1.69 -5.63
CA TYR A 114 -1.54 -1.95 -4.43
C TYR A 114 -1.72 -3.42 -4.03
N PRO A 115 -1.00 -4.42 -4.57
CA PRO A 115 -1.19 -5.79 -4.15
C PRO A 115 -0.78 -5.95 -2.69
N PRO A 116 -1.55 -6.67 -1.88
CA PRO A 116 -1.18 -6.96 -0.51
C PRO A 116 0.11 -7.79 -0.47
N THR A 117 1.06 -7.35 0.35
CA THR A 117 2.32 -8.06 0.58
C THR A 117 2.54 -8.30 2.05
N GLY A 118 3.43 -9.24 2.41
CA GLY A 118 3.85 -9.41 3.80
C GLY A 118 4.43 -8.09 4.34
N VAL A 119 3.88 -7.59 5.46
CA VAL A 119 4.24 -6.32 6.11
C VAL A 119 4.20 -5.09 5.18
N ASN A 120 3.35 -5.13 4.16
CA ASN A 120 3.24 -4.08 3.14
C ASN A 120 4.60 -3.73 2.47
N ALA A 121 5.46 -4.74 2.26
CA ALA A 121 6.77 -4.52 1.67
C ALA A 121 6.65 -4.24 0.17
N PRO A 122 7.12 -3.09 -0.36
CA PRO A 122 7.05 -2.74 -1.77
C PRO A 122 8.20 -3.41 -2.55
N SER A 123 8.30 -4.74 -2.45
CA SER A 123 9.42 -5.52 -3.01
C SER A 123 9.07 -6.31 -4.27
N LEU A 124 7.80 -6.27 -4.70
CA LEU A 124 7.36 -7.00 -5.89
C LEU A 124 7.93 -6.37 -7.16
N ARG A 125 8.25 -7.23 -8.10
CA ARG A 125 8.60 -6.84 -9.47
C ARG A 125 7.65 -7.54 -10.43
N PHE A 126 7.16 -6.80 -11.41
CA PHE A 126 6.21 -7.31 -12.40
C PHE A 126 6.82 -7.24 -13.79
N SER A 127 6.63 -8.29 -14.57
CA SER A 127 6.90 -8.31 -16.00
C SER A 127 5.58 -8.42 -16.73
N ILE A 128 5.32 -7.53 -17.67
CA ILE A 128 4.06 -7.47 -18.41
C ILE A 128 4.33 -7.81 -19.87
N ILE A 129 3.67 -8.84 -20.36
CA ILE A 129 3.69 -9.26 -21.77
C ILE A 129 2.35 -8.87 -22.36
N ALA A 130 2.37 -7.82 -23.16
CA ALA A 130 1.15 -7.15 -23.63
C ALA A 130 0.71 -7.56 -25.05
N THR A 131 1.55 -8.28 -25.81
CA THR A 131 1.25 -8.64 -27.19
C THR A 131 1.12 -10.15 -27.36
N ARG A 132 0.22 -10.56 -28.25
CA ARG A 132 0.03 -11.97 -28.62
C ARG A 132 1.33 -12.60 -29.12
N GLN A 133 2.05 -11.91 -29.98
CA GLN A 133 3.30 -12.39 -30.53
C GLN A 133 4.29 -12.81 -29.43
N LYS A 134 4.50 -11.92 -28.42
CA LYS A 134 5.39 -12.24 -27.31
C LYS A 134 4.87 -13.36 -26.41
N MET A 135 3.57 -13.49 -26.27
CA MET A 135 2.97 -14.62 -25.55
C MET A 135 3.21 -15.96 -26.26
N ASP A 136 3.15 -15.97 -27.59
CA ASP A 136 3.39 -17.18 -28.39
C ASP A 136 4.87 -17.58 -28.39
N GLU A 137 5.81 -16.61 -28.30
CA GLU A 137 7.25 -16.85 -28.14
C GLU A 137 7.60 -17.50 -26.77
N LEU A 138 6.72 -17.37 -25.77
CA LEU A 138 6.92 -17.94 -24.43
C LEU A 138 6.29 -19.31 -24.20
N ARG A 139 5.49 -19.78 -25.13
CA ARG A 139 4.85 -21.10 -25.10
C ARG A 139 5.73 -22.17 -25.69
#